data_739a5e6ca45bd195a93df36525abdc9a
#
_entry.id   739a5e6ca45bd195a93df36525abdc9a
#
_cell.length_a   1.000
_cell.length_b   1.000
_cell.length_c   1.000
_cell.angle_alpha   90.00
_cell.angle_beta   90.00
_cell.angle_gamma   90.00
#
_symmetry.space_group_name_H-M   'P 1'
#
loop_
_entity.id
_entity.type
_entity.pdbx_description
1 polymer ?
#
loop_
_entity_poly.entity_id
_entity_poly.type
_entity_poly.pdbx_seq_one_letter_code
_entity_poly.pdbx_strand_id
1 'polypeptide(L)'
;MAVALLLVATACGSAGSNGAPKVIPTSSTTAEEARAIDGPVMRYQDSSSTSGALATLLDGVLQLDGSCLYLVQESRDQRFPIVWPADTRWDAQNQTVVTPDGVVMSMGTAVEGRGGYFFVSDVNLLVGAAASNLARQCLDNDQTVIFQNVPTAVGPKT
;
A
#
# COMPACT_ATOMS: atom_id res chain seq x y z
N MET A 1 10.21 -67.77 19.51
CA MET A 1 11.57 -67.49 19.99
C MET A 1 11.60 -66.09 20.52
N ALA A 2 11.74 -66.00 21.83
CA ALA A 2 11.79 -64.75 22.60
C ALA A 2 13.27 -64.36 22.82
N VAL A 3 13.58 -63.07 22.80
CA VAL A 3 14.70 -62.45 23.52
C VAL A 3 14.31 -60.96 23.56
N ALA A 4 13.86 -60.33 24.58
CA ALA A 4 14.33 -59.96 25.91
C ALA A 4 15.49 -58.93 25.89
N LEU A 5 15.11 -57.76 26.47
CA LEU A 5 15.86 -56.87 27.38
C LEU A 5 17.04 -56.05 26.82
N LEU A 6 17.03 -54.75 27.00
CA LEU A 6 17.62 -54.10 28.17
C LEU A 6 17.36 -52.55 28.17
N LEU A 7 16.80 -52.11 29.27
CA LEU A 7 16.75 -50.73 29.74
C LEU A 7 18.16 -50.25 30.13
N VAL A 8 18.52 -49.04 29.74
CA VAL A 8 19.49 -48.22 30.48
C VAL A 8 18.94 -46.83 30.61
N ALA A 9 18.52 -46.50 31.82
CA ALA A 9 18.31 -45.13 32.26
C ALA A 9 19.64 -44.58 32.76
N THR A 10 20.00 -43.40 32.27
CA THR A 10 20.97 -42.59 32.96
C THR A 10 20.43 -41.18 33.06
N ALA A 11 20.05 -40.83 34.26
CA ALA A 11 19.85 -39.46 34.71
C ALA A 11 21.21 -38.83 35.00
N CYS A 12 21.36 -37.55 34.76
CA CYS A 12 21.96 -36.54 35.57
C CYS A 12 22.50 -35.38 34.70
N GLY A 13 22.18 -34.21 35.10
CA GLY A 13 22.98 -33.07 34.76
C GLY A 13 22.20 -31.76 34.65
N SER A 14 21.94 -31.19 35.80
CA SER A 14 21.60 -29.77 35.97
C SER A 14 22.60 -28.86 35.28
N ALA A 15 22.13 -27.80 34.72
CA ALA A 15 22.68 -26.46 34.98
C ALA A 15 21.91 -25.46 34.15
N GLY A 16 21.33 -24.51 34.84
CA GLY A 16 20.60 -23.37 34.36
C GLY A 16 21.31 -22.57 33.28
N SER A 17 20.56 -22.28 32.32
CA SER A 17 20.78 -21.12 31.49
C SER A 17 19.44 -20.40 31.41
N ASN A 18 19.33 -19.33 32.20
CA ASN A 18 18.28 -18.34 32.07
C ASN A 18 18.39 -17.66 30.69
N GLY A 19 17.98 -18.38 29.65
CA GLY A 19 17.69 -17.82 28.35
C GLY A 19 16.41 -17.02 28.48
N ALA A 20 16.53 -15.73 28.72
CA ALA A 20 15.40 -14.84 28.56
C ALA A 20 14.75 -15.15 27.20
N PRO A 21 13.41 -15.27 27.13
CA PRO A 21 12.76 -15.46 25.86
C PRO A 21 13.13 -14.29 24.95
N LYS A 22 13.81 -14.61 23.86
CA LYS A 22 14.09 -13.65 22.78
C LYS A 22 12.71 -13.21 22.28
N VAL A 23 12.24 -12.08 22.81
CA VAL A 23 11.03 -11.41 22.32
C VAL A 23 11.35 -11.05 20.88
N ILE A 24 10.85 -11.86 19.96
CA ILE A 24 10.79 -11.48 18.55
C ILE A 24 9.89 -10.25 18.57
N PRO A 25 10.35 -9.06 18.14
CA PRO A 25 9.46 -7.94 18.02
C PRO A 25 8.42 -8.34 16.97
N THR A 26 7.24 -8.70 17.44
CA THR A 26 6.05 -8.77 16.59
C THR A 26 5.87 -7.33 16.17
N SER A 27 6.17 -7.03 14.91
CA SER A 27 5.91 -5.71 14.32
C SER A 27 4.42 -5.47 14.46
N SER A 28 4.05 -4.78 15.53
CA SER A 28 2.69 -4.31 15.70
C SER A 28 2.49 -3.23 14.64
N THR A 29 1.98 -3.63 13.49
CA THR A 29 1.43 -2.68 12.52
C THR A 29 0.41 -1.87 13.29
N THR A 30 0.67 -0.60 13.50
CA THR A 30 -0.25 0.26 14.23
C THR A 30 -1.57 0.29 13.46
N ALA A 31 -2.70 0.45 14.16
CA ALA A 31 -4.02 0.54 13.50
C ALA A 31 -4.07 1.65 12.43
N GLU A 32 -3.17 2.60 12.51
CA GLU A 32 -3.00 3.72 11.60
C GLU A 32 -2.29 3.28 10.30
N GLU A 33 -1.24 2.45 10.38
CA GLU A 33 -0.61 1.85 9.19
C GLU A 33 -1.58 0.93 8.43
N ALA A 34 -2.45 0.21 9.15
CA ALA A 34 -3.48 -0.63 8.53
C ALA A 34 -4.55 0.20 7.78
N ARG A 35 -4.71 1.48 8.11
CA ARG A 35 -5.62 2.38 7.39
C ARG A 35 -5.01 2.99 6.14
N ALA A 36 -3.69 3.00 6.01
CA ALA A 36 -3.00 3.60 4.88
C ALA A 36 -3.03 2.73 3.63
N ILE A 37 -3.30 1.43 3.75
CA ILE A 37 -3.33 0.47 2.64
C ILE A 37 -4.64 -0.32 2.66
N ASP A 38 -5.23 -0.50 1.47
CA ASP A 38 -6.36 -1.38 1.24
C ASP A 38 -6.18 -2.07 -0.13
N GLY A 39 -5.62 -3.27 -0.11
CA GLY A 39 -5.17 -3.95 -1.32
C GLY A 39 -4.10 -3.12 -2.05
N PRO A 40 -4.31 -2.77 -3.34
CA PRO A 40 -3.40 -1.93 -4.11
C PRO A 40 -3.60 -0.43 -3.86
N VAL A 41 -4.60 -0.03 -3.05
CA VAL A 41 -4.93 1.37 -2.77
C VAL A 41 -4.10 1.88 -1.60
N MET A 42 -3.22 2.83 -1.86
CA MET A 42 -2.49 3.61 -0.86
C MET A 42 -3.26 4.89 -0.56
N ARG A 43 -3.40 5.25 0.71
CA ARG A 43 -4.16 6.43 1.15
C ARG A 43 -3.30 7.33 2.02
N TYR A 44 -3.46 8.63 1.89
CA TYR A 44 -2.92 9.52 2.91
C TYR A 44 -3.85 9.57 4.12
N GLN A 45 -3.25 9.77 5.30
CA GLN A 45 -3.95 9.60 6.57
C GLN A 45 -4.72 10.84 7.01
N ASP A 46 -4.32 12.01 6.54
CA ASP A 46 -4.94 13.26 6.96
C ASP A 46 -5.06 14.24 5.79
N SER A 47 -6.28 14.69 5.55
CA SER A 47 -6.58 15.69 4.50
C SER A 47 -6.00 17.08 4.80
N SER A 48 -5.53 17.32 6.03
CA SER A 48 -4.99 18.62 6.44
C SER A 48 -3.55 18.86 5.98
N SER A 49 -2.77 17.79 5.74
CA SER A 49 -1.35 17.88 5.42
C SER A 49 -1.04 18.23 3.96
N THR A 50 -2.02 18.20 3.07
CA THR A 50 -1.82 18.49 1.64
C THR A 50 -2.24 19.90 1.22
N SER A 51 -2.69 20.74 2.17
CA SER A 51 -3.16 22.09 1.90
C SER A 51 -2.02 23.07 1.60
N GLY A 52 -1.43 22.97 0.44
CA GLY A 52 -0.35 23.88 0.00
C GLY A 52 0.49 23.38 -1.16
N ALA A 53 0.35 22.13 -1.51
CA ALA A 53 1.08 21.55 -2.63
C ALA A 53 0.45 21.98 -3.98
N LEU A 54 1.27 22.13 -4.96
CA LEU A 54 0.96 22.54 -6.33
C LEU A 54 -0.25 21.78 -6.87
N ALA A 55 -1.37 22.46 -7.04
CA ALA A 55 -2.59 21.90 -7.63
C ALA A 55 -2.40 21.69 -9.14
N THR A 56 -1.63 20.69 -9.50
CA THR A 56 -1.50 20.22 -10.88
C THR A 56 -2.71 19.40 -11.25
N LEU A 57 -3.18 19.54 -12.46
CA LEU A 57 -4.16 18.63 -13.02
C LEU A 57 -3.45 17.32 -13.32
N LEU A 58 -3.93 16.24 -12.70
CA LEU A 58 -3.50 14.88 -12.96
C LEU A 58 -4.57 14.20 -13.80
N ASP A 59 -4.18 13.67 -14.94
CA ASP A 59 -5.07 12.90 -15.82
C ASP A 59 -4.37 11.62 -16.29
N GLY A 60 -5.14 10.59 -16.54
CA GLY A 60 -4.61 9.32 -17.01
C GLY A 60 -5.64 8.20 -16.91
N VAL A 61 -5.19 6.99 -17.14
CA VAL A 61 -6.01 5.78 -17.12
C VAL A 61 -5.59 4.90 -15.94
N LEU A 62 -6.56 4.36 -15.21
CA LEU A 62 -6.30 3.43 -14.12
C LEU A 62 -5.85 2.08 -14.65
N GLN A 63 -4.74 1.58 -14.16
CA GLN A 63 -4.20 0.27 -14.48
C GLN A 63 -3.77 -0.47 -13.22
N LEU A 64 -4.15 -1.75 -13.12
CA LEU A 64 -3.67 -2.65 -12.10
C LEU A 64 -2.63 -3.60 -12.70
N ASP A 65 -1.46 -3.69 -12.06
CA ASP A 65 -0.42 -4.65 -12.40
C ASP A 65 0.08 -5.32 -11.10
N GLY A 66 -0.29 -6.59 -10.93
CA GLY A 66 -0.06 -7.31 -9.67
C GLY A 66 -0.76 -6.64 -8.49
N SER A 67 0.02 -6.18 -7.52
CA SER A 67 -0.46 -5.43 -6.35
C SER A 67 -0.36 -3.91 -6.50
N CYS A 68 -0.04 -3.41 -7.67
CA CYS A 68 0.26 -2.02 -7.93
C CYS A 68 -0.83 -1.35 -8.77
N LEU A 69 -1.39 -0.27 -8.24
CA LEU A 69 -2.38 0.54 -8.92
C LEU A 69 -1.73 1.81 -9.47
N TYR A 70 -1.84 1.99 -10.77
CA TYR A 70 -1.15 3.05 -11.50
C TYR A 70 -2.12 4.04 -12.15
N LEU A 71 -1.67 5.29 -12.22
CA LEU A 71 -2.12 6.27 -13.19
C LEU A 71 -1.19 6.21 -14.41
N VAL A 72 -1.71 5.75 -15.53
CA VAL A 72 -0.98 5.68 -16.79
C VAL A 72 -1.25 6.94 -17.58
N GLN A 73 -0.19 7.69 -17.87
CA GLN A 73 -0.24 8.89 -18.68
C GLN A 73 0.32 8.60 -20.07
N GLU A 74 -0.55 8.31 -21.01
CA GLU A 74 -0.15 7.98 -22.41
C GLU A 74 0.66 9.09 -23.07
N SER A 75 0.34 10.34 -22.75
CA SER A 75 1.05 11.51 -23.32
C SER A 75 2.53 11.59 -22.91
N ARG A 76 2.91 10.89 -21.83
CA ARG A 76 4.27 10.85 -21.29
C ARG A 76 4.93 9.48 -21.39
N ASP A 77 4.18 8.47 -21.82
CA ASP A 77 4.61 7.07 -21.77
C ASP A 77 5.13 6.67 -20.36
N GLN A 78 4.39 7.10 -19.36
CA GLN A 78 4.77 6.92 -17.96
C GLN A 78 3.59 6.40 -17.15
N ARG A 79 3.89 5.60 -16.13
CA ARG A 79 2.94 5.16 -15.12
C ARG A 79 3.45 5.51 -13.72
N PHE A 80 2.54 5.91 -12.88
CA PHE A 80 2.83 6.37 -11.53
C PHE A 80 1.97 5.62 -10.53
N PRO A 81 2.55 5.05 -9.46
CA PRO A 81 1.75 4.55 -8.33
C PRO A 81 0.90 5.69 -7.77
N ILE A 82 -0.32 5.37 -7.32
CA ILE A 82 -1.29 6.38 -6.89
C ILE A 82 -1.45 6.37 -5.38
N VAL A 83 -1.39 7.54 -4.77
CA VAL A 83 -1.88 7.80 -3.42
C VAL A 83 -3.23 8.50 -3.51
N TRP A 84 -4.22 7.90 -2.88
CA TRP A 84 -5.61 8.31 -2.92
C TRP A 84 -6.00 9.14 -1.70
N PRO A 85 -7.08 9.93 -1.80
CA PRO A 85 -7.72 10.53 -0.63
C PRO A 85 -8.07 9.51 0.45
N ALA A 86 -8.11 9.96 1.69
CA ALA A 86 -8.59 9.16 2.81
C ALA A 86 -9.96 8.55 2.49
N ASP A 87 -10.28 7.40 3.12
CA ASP A 87 -11.53 6.66 2.93
C ASP A 87 -11.78 6.08 1.53
N THR A 88 -10.86 6.23 0.58
CA THR A 88 -10.87 5.46 -0.66
C THR A 88 -10.66 3.98 -0.35
N ARG A 89 -11.43 3.09 -0.99
CA ARG A 89 -11.42 1.65 -0.73
C ARG A 89 -11.15 0.85 -1.98
N TRP A 90 -10.66 -0.35 -1.78
CA TRP A 90 -10.50 -1.36 -2.81
C TRP A 90 -11.61 -2.40 -2.71
N ASP A 91 -12.33 -2.62 -3.79
CA ASP A 91 -13.21 -3.77 -3.94
C ASP A 91 -12.46 -4.88 -4.67
N ALA A 92 -11.97 -5.84 -3.90
CA ALA A 92 -11.18 -6.95 -4.43
C ALA A 92 -11.99 -7.90 -5.32
N GLN A 93 -13.31 -8.00 -5.10
CA GLN A 93 -14.17 -8.89 -5.89
C GLN A 93 -14.37 -8.35 -7.30
N ASN A 94 -14.55 -7.05 -7.44
CA ASN A 94 -14.82 -6.39 -8.71
C ASN A 94 -13.57 -5.74 -9.32
N GLN A 95 -12.44 -5.73 -8.60
CA GLN A 95 -11.21 -5.04 -8.96
C GLN A 95 -11.47 -3.56 -9.29
N THR A 96 -12.17 -2.88 -8.38
CA THR A 96 -12.53 -1.47 -8.54
C THR A 96 -12.07 -0.63 -7.37
N VAL A 97 -11.82 0.64 -7.64
CA VAL A 97 -11.60 1.66 -6.62
C VAL A 97 -12.93 2.31 -6.29
N VAL A 98 -13.25 2.41 -5.01
CA VAL A 98 -14.44 3.10 -4.51
C VAL A 98 -13.99 4.34 -3.75
N THR A 99 -14.34 5.50 -4.26
CA THR A 99 -13.98 6.79 -3.67
C THR A 99 -14.85 7.13 -2.44
N PRO A 100 -14.45 8.11 -1.60
CA PRO A 100 -15.21 8.49 -0.41
C PRO A 100 -16.64 8.95 -0.70
N ASP A 101 -16.90 9.53 -1.88
CA ASP A 101 -18.22 9.93 -2.35
C ASP A 101 -19.01 8.81 -3.03
N GLY A 102 -18.48 7.58 -3.02
CA GLY A 102 -19.14 6.38 -3.53
C GLY A 102 -19.02 6.16 -5.03
N VAL A 103 -18.20 6.92 -5.73
CA VAL A 103 -17.95 6.66 -7.15
C VAL A 103 -17.10 5.40 -7.31
N VAL A 104 -17.52 4.50 -8.20
CA VAL A 104 -16.83 3.26 -8.51
C VAL A 104 -16.04 3.41 -9.82
N MET A 105 -14.75 3.13 -9.76
CA MET A 105 -13.83 3.24 -10.90
C MET A 105 -13.23 1.88 -11.22
N SER A 106 -13.50 1.36 -12.39
CA SER A 106 -12.90 0.11 -12.90
C SER A 106 -11.53 0.37 -13.52
N MET A 107 -10.75 -0.69 -13.67
CA MET A 107 -9.50 -0.61 -14.45
C MET A 107 -9.82 -0.22 -15.89
N GLY A 108 -8.94 0.57 -16.50
CA GLY A 108 -9.17 1.19 -17.81
C GLY A 108 -10.01 2.48 -17.78
N THR A 109 -10.54 2.87 -16.61
CA THR A 109 -11.25 4.15 -16.49
C THR A 109 -10.27 5.31 -16.61
N ALA A 110 -10.56 6.26 -17.48
CA ALA A 110 -9.87 7.53 -17.50
C ALA A 110 -10.32 8.39 -16.32
N VAL A 111 -9.37 8.95 -15.60
CA VAL A 111 -9.62 9.74 -14.40
C VAL A 111 -8.91 11.10 -14.51
N GLU A 112 -9.51 12.09 -13.87
CA GLU A 112 -8.95 13.43 -13.76
C GLU A 112 -9.14 13.94 -12.33
N GLY A 113 -8.12 14.59 -11.78
CA GLY A 113 -8.17 15.15 -10.45
C GLY A 113 -7.07 16.16 -10.20
N ARG A 114 -7.17 16.89 -9.09
CA ARG A 114 -6.12 17.79 -8.64
C ARG A 114 -5.16 17.05 -7.72
N GLY A 115 -3.87 17.35 -7.87
CA GLY A 115 -2.84 16.72 -7.06
C GLY A 115 -1.45 17.14 -7.45
N GLY A 116 -0.49 16.25 -7.26
CA GLY A 116 0.91 16.51 -7.62
C GLY A 116 1.72 15.23 -7.77
N TYR A 117 2.94 15.43 -8.31
CA TYR A 117 3.96 14.40 -8.39
C TYR A 117 4.91 14.57 -7.21
N PHE A 118 5.20 13.49 -6.52
CA PHE A 118 6.06 13.49 -5.34
C PHE A 118 7.13 12.42 -5.50
N PHE A 119 8.33 12.72 -5.01
CA PHE A 119 9.33 11.67 -4.87
C PHE A 119 8.92 10.69 -3.77
N VAL A 120 9.14 9.41 -3.99
CA VAL A 120 8.77 8.37 -3.01
C VAL A 120 9.46 8.56 -1.66
N SER A 121 10.65 9.19 -1.64
CA SER A 121 11.30 9.59 -0.38
C SER A 121 10.42 10.48 0.51
N ASP A 122 9.61 11.34 -0.12
CA ASP A 122 8.80 12.32 0.58
C ASP A 122 7.41 11.79 0.96
N VAL A 123 6.98 10.72 0.27
CA VAL A 123 5.67 10.09 0.47
C VAL A 123 5.53 9.50 1.87
N ASN A 124 6.62 9.02 2.47
CA ASN A 124 6.59 8.42 3.81
C ASN A 124 6.02 9.37 4.87
N LEU A 125 6.24 10.67 4.72
CA LEU A 125 5.71 11.70 5.64
C LEU A 125 4.19 11.87 5.53
N LEU A 126 3.60 11.50 4.39
CA LEU A 126 2.18 11.70 4.07
C LEU A 126 1.34 10.44 4.29
N VAL A 127 1.92 9.28 4.03
CA VAL A 127 1.17 8.01 4.00
C VAL A 127 1.66 6.96 4.98
N GLY A 128 2.76 7.22 5.69
CA GLY A 128 3.38 6.26 6.60
C GLY A 128 4.22 5.18 5.90
N ALA A 129 4.91 4.38 6.71
CA ALA A 129 5.93 3.45 6.23
C ALA A 129 5.38 2.31 5.35
N ALA A 130 4.21 1.77 5.69
CA ALA A 130 3.63 0.64 4.95
C ALA A 130 3.26 1.02 3.52
N ALA A 131 2.54 2.14 3.33
CA ALA A 131 2.17 2.63 2.01
C ALA A 131 3.39 3.12 1.21
N SER A 132 4.37 3.74 1.88
CA SER A 132 5.64 4.09 1.25
C SER A 132 6.41 2.87 0.75
N ASN A 133 6.39 1.75 1.49
CA ASN A 133 7.01 0.50 1.04
C ASN A 133 6.28 -0.09 -0.17
N LEU A 134 4.95 -0.06 -0.19
CA LEU A 134 4.18 -0.47 -1.36
C LEU A 134 4.48 0.43 -2.56
N ALA A 135 4.51 1.75 -2.37
CA ALA A 135 4.89 2.69 -3.42
C ALA A 135 6.25 2.33 -4.03
N ARG A 136 7.27 2.05 -3.20
CA ARG A 136 8.61 1.65 -3.69
C ARG A 136 8.61 0.36 -4.48
N GLN A 137 7.78 -0.60 -4.12
CA GLN A 137 7.64 -1.86 -4.87
C GLN A 137 6.99 -1.66 -6.25
N CYS A 138 6.20 -0.60 -6.38
CA CYS A 138 5.46 -0.26 -7.59
C CYS A 138 6.17 0.78 -8.48
N LEU A 139 7.40 1.18 -8.17
CA LEU A 139 8.08 2.22 -8.93
C LEU A 139 8.58 1.73 -10.28
N ASP A 140 8.23 2.47 -11.32
CA ASP A 140 8.92 2.47 -12.61
C ASP A 140 9.88 3.67 -12.74
N ASN A 141 9.58 4.71 -11.98
CA ASN A 141 10.39 5.92 -11.83
C ASN A 141 10.34 6.36 -10.36
N ASP A 142 11.13 7.34 -9.96
CA ASP A 142 11.22 7.76 -8.56
C ASP A 142 10.02 8.57 -8.06
N GLN A 143 8.93 8.61 -8.83
CA GLN A 143 7.77 9.45 -8.54
C GLN A 143 6.49 8.63 -8.33
N THR A 144 5.62 9.20 -7.51
CA THR A 144 4.23 8.77 -7.30
C THR A 144 3.30 9.98 -7.51
N VAL A 145 2.05 9.73 -7.85
CA VAL A 145 1.03 10.77 -7.88
C VAL A 145 0.20 10.73 -6.61
N ILE A 146 -0.16 11.91 -6.11
CA ILE A 146 -1.05 12.08 -4.97
C ILE A 146 -2.24 12.90 -5.42
N PHE A 147 -3.44 12.32 -5.35
CA PHE A 147 -4.67 13.06 -5.54
C PHE A 147 -5.03 13.81 -4.26
N GLN A 148 -5.13 15.13 -4.33
CA GLN A 148 -5.54 15.99 -3.19
C GLN A 148 -7.04 16.04 -3.00
N ASN A 149 -7.79 15.84 -4.07
CA ASN A 149 -9.25 15.73 -4.05
C ASN A 149 -9.65 14.38 -4.65
N VAL A 150 -10.89 14.01 -4.43
CA VAL A 150 -11.47 12.84 -5.09
C VAL A 150 -11.41 13.05 -6.60
N PRO A 151 -10.71 12.17 -7.35
CA PRO A 151 -10.69 12.27 -8.79
C PRO A 151 -12.05 11.89 -9.38
N THR A 152 -12.35 12.44 -10.54
CA THR A 152 -13.57 12.12 -11.29
C THR A 152 -13.25 11.17 -12.43
N ALA A 153 -14.14 10.23 -12.68
CA ALA A 153 -14.10 9.43 -13.90
C ALA A 153 -14.49 10.33 -15.09
N VAL A 154 -13.65 10.36 -16.11
CA VAL A 154 -13.93 11.08 -17.36
C VAL A 154 -14.21 10.09 -18.47
N GLY A 155 -15.13 10.42 -19.33
CA GLY A 155 -15.42 9.59 -20.51
C GLY A 155 -14.20 9.49 -21.43
N PRO A 156 -14.16 8.49 -22.33
CA PRO A 156 -13.08 8.37 -23.29
C PRO A 156 -12.94 9.68 -24.07
N LYS A 157 -11.71 10.21 -24.09
CA LYS A 157 -11.39 11.39 -24.93
C LYS A 157 -11.53 10.93 -26.38
N THR A 158 -12.57 11.38 -27.07
CA THR A 158 -12.81 11.13 -28.50
C THR A 158 -11.88 12.00 -29.35
#